data_f8f1cdd709682f033fbcaf97e6aa00ea
#
_entry.id   f8f1cdd709682f033fbcaf97e6aa00ea
#
_cell.length_a   1.000
_cell.length_b   1.000
_cell.length_c   1.000
_cell.angle_alpha   90.00
_cell.angle_beta   90.00
_cell.angle_gamma   90.00
#
_symmetry.space_group_name_H-M   'P 1'
#
loop_
_entity.id
_entity.type
_entity.pdbx_description
1 polymer ?
#
loop_
_entity_poly.entity_id
_entity_poly.type
_entity_poly.pdbx_seq_one_letter_code
_entity_poly.pdbx_strand_id
1 'polypeptide(L)'
;MSSQGSTHESAKEMIDAIKGARDRLVVQAHLLSLDARKRWEGIETRLLELETKLEHDGERIADSIVTNFREATQAARELVRELDGTLELAAPVKTLMKQAPQTCAPEDSLNRAAQIMWEHDCGFVPVVGMDGHLSGIVTDRDICMAAYTRGQQLSAMSVASVMSKRVYSCSPEHSVGYAARLMALKQIRRLAVVDAGTLVGVLALSDIAREVSKHHNRQPACVALAHTLAAISEQRDQAAERDQAAAE
;
A
#
# COMPACT_ATOMS: atom_id res chain seq x y z
N MET A 1 -21.17 7.51 -48.31
CA MET A 1 -20.77 6.26 -47.62
C MET A 1 -19.51 6.53 -46.75
N SER A 2 -19.56 7.45 -45.80
CA SER A 2 -18.35 7.81 -45.00
C SER A 2 -18.62 8.04 -43.50
N SER A 3 -19.81 7.71 -42.96
CA SER A 3 -20.14 7.93 -41.57
C SER A 3 -20.05 6.68 -40.67
N GLN A 4 -19.93 5.48 -41.25
CA GLN A 4 -19.91 4.22 -40.51
C GLN A 4 -18.51 3.86 -39.96
N GLY A 5 -17.44 4.33 -40.61
CA GLY A 5 -16.05 4.08 -40.13
C GLY A 5 -15.69 4.83 -38.83
N SER A 6 -16.25 6.02 -38.67
CA SER A 6 -15.94 6.89 -37.50
C SER A 6 -16.57 6.41 -36.19
N THR A 7 -17.74 5.79 -36.22
CA THR A 7 -18.42 5.28 -35.03
C THR A 7 -17.83 3.96 -34.51
N HIS A 8 -17.35 3.12 -35.43
CA HIS A 8 -16.75 1.83 -35.09
C HIS A 8 -15.36 1.99 -34.45
N GLU A 9 -14.58 2.97 -34.95
CA GLU A 9 -13.25 3.34 -34.40
C GLU A 9 -13.41 3.96 -33.00
N SER A 10 -14.40 4.81 -32.81
CA SER A 10 -14.75 5.42 -31.52
C SER A 10 -15.20 4.40 -30.46
N ALA A 11 -15.95 3.37 -30.83
CA ALA A 11 -16.40 2.32 -29.92
C ALA A 11 -15.24 1.42 -29.47
N LYS A 12 -14.33 1.07 -30.38
CA LYS A 12 -13.15 0.28 -30.09
C LYS A 12 -12.17 1.04 -29.19
N GLU A 13 -11.93 2.29 -29.48
CA GLU A 13 -11.10 3.17 -28.61
C GLU A 13 -11.69 3.30 -27.19
N MET A 14 -13.02 3.37 -27.09
CA MET A 14 -13.71 3.39 -25.80
C MET A 14 -13.52 2.08 -25.02
N ILE A 15 -13.69 0.92 -25.69
CA ILE A 15 -13.48 -0.41 -25.09
C ILE A 15 -12.03 -0.57 -24.59
N ASP A 16 -11.05 -0.17 -25.39
CA ASP A 16 -9.64 -0.24 -25.02
C ASP A 16 -9.30 0.71 -23.87
N ALA A 17 -9.91 1.88 -23.82
CA ALA A 17 -9.77 2.83 -22.71
C ALA A 17 -10.36 2.26 -21.40
N ILE A 18 -11.47 1.53 -21.47
CA ILE A 18 -12.10 0.85 -20.32
C ILE A 18 -11.20 -0.27 -19.80
N LYS A 19 -10.80 -1.17 -20.72
CA LYS A 19 -9.92 -2.29 -20.38
C LYS A 19 -8.67 -1.77 -19.67
N GLY A 20 -8.03 -0.74 -20.22
CA GLY A 20 -6.88 -0.11 -19.62
C GLY A 20 -7.15 0.61 -18.29
N ALA A 21 -8.35 1.17 -18.08
CA ALA A 21 -8.74 1.76 -16.80
C ALA A 21 -9.05 0.67 -15.76
N ARG A 22 -9.80 -0.38 -16.17
CA ARG A 22 -10.10 -1.54 -15.33
C ARG A 22 -8.83 -2.20 -14.82
N ASP A 23 -7.88 -2.51 -15.71
CA ASP A 23 -6.64 -3.20 -15.34
C ASP A 23 -5.79 -2.39 -14.36
N ARG A 24 -5.74 -1.06 -14.52
CA ARG A 24 -5.10 -0.17 -13.55
C ARG A 24 -5.82 -0.15 -12.21
N LEU A 25 -7.14 -0.23 -12.19
CA LEU A 25 -7.96 -0.17 -10.98
C LEU A 25 -8.03 -1.53 -10.27
N VAL A 26 -8.02 -2.65 -10.99
CA VAL A 26 -7.96 -4.00 -10.40
C VAL A 26 -6.68 -4.19 -9.57
N VAL A 27 -5.54 -3.70 -10.05
CA VAL A 27 -4.29 -3.70 -9.26
C VAL A 27 -4.42 -2.85 -7.99
N GLN A 28 -5.21 -1.76 -8.03
CA GLN A 28 -5.45 -0.91 -6.88
C GLN A 28 -6.60 -1.42 -5.99
N ALA A 29 -7.55 -2.20 -6.54
CA ALA A 29 -8.72 -2.71 -5.83
C ALA A 29 -8.36 -3.62 -4.64
N HIS A 30 -7.27 -4.36 -4.72
CA HIS A 30 -6.76 -5.14 -3.59
C HIS A 30 -6.30 -4.29 -2.39
N LEU A 31 -6.11 -2.99 -2.60
CA LEU A 31 -5.68 -2.02 -1.59
C LEU A 31 -6.85 -1.18 -1.04
N LEU A 32 -8.08 -1.45 -1.47
CA LEU A 32 -9.27 -0.71 -1.06
C LEU A 32 -9.79 -1.18 0.31
N SER A 33 -10.39 -0.24 1.05
CA SER A 33 -11.20 -0.58 2.21
C SER A 33 -12.36 -1.50 1.81
N LEU A 34 -12.93 -2.26 2.76
CA LEU A 34 -14.05 -3.17 2.51
C LEU A 34 -15.24 -2.47 1.83
N ASP A 35 -15.56 -1.25 2.22
CA ASP A 35 -16.64 -0.46 1.65
C ASP A 35 -16.32 0.01 0.22
N ALA A 36 -15.12 0.51 0.00
CA ALA A 36 -14.65 0.91 -1.33
C ALA A 36 -14.54 -0.30 -2.27
N ARG A 37 -14.19 -1.49 -1.75
CA ARG A 37 -14.19 -2.73 -2.53
C ARG A 37 -15.59 -3.14 -2.97
N LYS A 38 -16.59 -3.08 -2.10
CA LYS A 38 -18.00 -3.35 -2.46
C LYS A 38 -18.52 -2.36 -3.51
N ARG A 39 -18.19 -1.09 -3.38
CA ARG A 39 -18.56 -0.07 -4.37
C ARG A 39 -17.85 -0.32 -5.70
N TRP A 40 -16.59 -0.74 -5.68
CA TRP A 40 -15.85 -1.13 -6.88
C TRP A 40 -16.45 -2.35 -7.57
N GLU A 41 -16.79 -3.42 -6.82
CA GLU A 41 -17.45 -4.61 -7.34
C GLU A 41 -18.75 -4.26 -8.09
N GLY A 42 -19.53 -3.31 -7.55
CA GLY A 42 -20.74 -2.81 -8.23
C GLY A 42 -20.44 -2.04 -9.52
N ILE A 43 -19.37 -1.28 -9.58
CA ILE A 43 -18.92 -0.54 -10.78
C ILE A 43 -18.37 -1.52 -11.81
N GLU A 44 -17.54 -2.46 -11.39
CA GLU A 44 -16.93 -3.48 -12.25
C GLU A 44 -17.99 -4.35 -12.93
N THR A 45 -19.01 -4.79 -12.18
CA THR A 45 -20.15 -5.55 -12.73
C THR A 45 -20.87 -4.77 -13.83
N ARG A 46 -21.14 -3.49 -13.61
CA ARG A 46 -21.77 -2.61 -14.63
C ARG A 46 -20.89 -2.41 -15.85
N LEU A 47 -19.59 -2.28 -15.68
CA LEU A 47 -18.65 -2.14 -16.80
C LEU A 47 -18.61 -3.43 -17.64
N LEU A 48 -18.59 -4.60 -17.01
CA LEU A 48 -18.63 -5.90 -17.69
C LEU A 48 -19.95 -6.11 -18.46
N GLU A 49 -21.09 -5.74 -17.87
CA GLU A 49 -22.39 -5.80 -18.54
C GLU A 49 -22.44 -4.89 -19.78
N LEU A 50 -21.85 -3.69 -19.69
CA LEU A 50 -21.77 -2.74 -20.80
C LEU A 50 -20.80 -3.23 -21.88
N GLU A 51 -19.67 -3.82 -21.50
CA GLU A 51 -18.71 -4.43 -22.42
C GLU A 51 -19.36 -5.57 -23.22
N THR A 52 -20.09 -6.47 -22.54
CA THR A 52 -20.81 -7.58 -23.16
C THR A 52 -21.91 -7.11 -24.13
N LYS A 53 -22.65 -6.06 -23.77
CA LYS A 53 -23.65 -5.45 -24.64
C LYS A 53 -23.04 -4.78 -25.87
N LEU A 54 -21.91 -4.10 -25.73
CA LEU A 54 -21.20 -3.48 -26.85
C LEU A 54 -20.61 -4.51 -27.81
N GLU A 55 -20.13 -5.65 -27.31
CA GLU A 55 -19.64 -6.74 -28.15
C GLU A 55 -20.77 -7.48 -28.93
N HIS A 56 -22.00 -7.54 -28.36
CA HIS A 56 -23.13 -8.26 -28.96
C HIS A 56 -23.94 -7.41 -29.94
N ASP A 57 -24.11 -6.12 -29.66
CA ASP A 57 -25.02 -5.23 -30.42
C ASP A 57 -24.27 -4.28 -31.38
N GLY A 58 -23.14 -4.66 -31.90
CA GLY A 58 -22.14 -3.97 -32.71
C GLY A 58 -22.57 -2.87 -33.71
N GLU A 59 -23.86 -2.63 -33.95
CA GLU A 59 -24.37 -1.59 -34.87
C GLU A 59 -25.53 -0.73 -34.32
N ARG A 60 -26.04 -1.00 -33.13
CA ARG A 60 -27.10 -0.19 -32.51
C ARG A 60 -26.71 0.28 -31.09
N ILE A 61 -25.70 1.12 -31.03
CA ILE A 61 -25.37 1.79 -29.76
C ILE A 61 -26.46 2.86 -29.55
N ALA A 62 -27.46 2.52 -28.75
CA ALA A 62 -28.44 3.51 -28.30
C ALA A 62 -27.75 4.53 -27.40
N ASP A 63 -28.14 5.82 -27.50
CA ASP A 63 -27.62 6.89 -26.65
C ASP A 63 -27.63 6.55 -25.14
N SER A 64 -28.54 5.66 -24.72
CA SER A 64 -28.62 5.13 -23.35
C SER A 64 -27.39 4.32 -22.93
N ILE A 65 -26.76 3.56 -23.85
CA ILE A 65 -25.54 2.77 -23.52
C ILE A 65 -24.35 3.71 -23.34
N VAL A 66 -24.23 4.72 -24.20
CA VAL A 66 -23.19 5.75 -24.11
C VAL A 66 -23.34 6.55 -22.81
N THR A 67 -24.56 6.86 -22.40
CA THR A 67 -24.85 7.59 -21.17
C THR A 67 -24.51 6.74 -19.95
N ASN A 68 -24.99 5.50 -19.86
CA ASN A 68 -24.69 4.56 -18.77
C ASN A 68 -23.18 4.28 -18.64
N PHE A 69 -22.50 4.23 -19.78
CA PHE A 69 -21.05 4.09 -19.83
C PHE A 69 -20.33 5.30 -19.26
N ARG A 70 -20.75 6.50 -19.65
CA ARG A 70 -20.20 7.76 -19.12
C ARG A 70 -20.42 7.85 -17.62
N GLU A 71 -21.59 7.47 -17.12
CA GLU A 71 -21.92 7.44 -15.69
C GLU A 71 -21.06 6.42 -14.93
N ALA A 72 -20.89 5.19 -15.44
CA ALA A 72 -20.05 4.17 -14.81
C ALA A 72 -18.58 4.61 -14.78
N THR A 73 -18.09 5.22 -15.86
CA THR A 73 -16.73 5.78 -15.92
C THR A 73 -16.56 6.98 -14.98
N GLN A 74 -17.59 7.81 -14.86
CA GLN A 74 -17.63 8.93 -13.93
C GLN A 74 -17.59 8.43 -12.48
N ALA A 75 -18.43 7.45 -12.13
CA ALA A 75 -18.46 6.84 -10.81
C ALA A 75 -17.13 6.16 -10.46
N ALA A 76 -16.49 5.48 -11.42
CA ALA A 76 -15.17 4.92 -11.26
C ALA A 76 -14.10 6.01 -11.00
N ARG A 77 -14.15 7.12 -11.76
CA ARG A 77 -13.25 8.28 -11.56
C ARG A 77 -13.49 8.97 -10.23
N GLU A 78 -14.74 9.07 -9.78
CA GLU A 78 -15.09 9.65 -8.48
C GLU A 78 -14.64 8.74 -7.34
N LEU A 79 -14.84 7.44 -7.46
CA LEU A 79 -14.32 6.48 -6.50
C LEU A 79 -12.79 6.53 -6.45
N VAL A 80 -12.11 6.57 -7.61
CA VAL A 80 -10.66 6.80 -7.69
C VAL A 80 -10.30 8.13 -7.05
N ARG A 81 -11.05 9.19 -7.27
CA ARG A 81 -10.79 10.52 -6.68
C ARG A 81 -11.07 10.57 -5.18
N GLU A 82 -12.07 9.85 -4.70
CA GLU A 82 -12.35 9.65 -3.28
C GLU A 82 -11.25 8.80 -2.61
N LEU A 83 -10.78 7.79 -3.32
CA LEU A 83 -9.62 6.98 -2.94
C LEU A 83 -8.32 7.77 -3.11
N ASP A 84 -8.26 8.63 -4.11
CA ASP A 84 -7.27 9.67 -4.39
C ASP A 84 -7.50 10.97 -3.57
N GLY A 85 -8.38 11.00 -2.62
CA GLY A 85 -8.26 11.93 -1.47
C GLY A 85 -6.87 11.79 -0.81
N THR A 86 -6.21 10.69 -1.16
CA THR A 86 -4.77 10.47 -1.17
C THR A 86 -4.01 11.18 -2.31
N LEU A 87 -4.64 11.92 -3.24
CA LEU A 87 -3.95 12.72 -4.27
C LEU A 87 -3.18 13.89 -3.67
N GLU A 88 -3.55 14.34 -2.49
CA GLU A 88 -2.72 15.27 -1.71
C GLU A 88 -1.48 14.57 -1.10
N LEU A 89 -1.44 13.24 -1.08
CA LEU A 89 -0.28 12.41 -0.77
C LEU A 89 0.36 11.82 -2.06
N ALA A 90 0.19 12.49 -3.20
CA ALA A 90 0.81 12.13 -4.47
C ALA A 90 2.34 12.34 -4.47
N ALA A 91 2.86 13.09 -3.49
CA ALA A 91 4.29 13.27 -3.32
C ALA A 91 5.00 11.90 -3.28
N PRO A 92 6.15 11.74 -3.96
CA PRO A 92 6.90 10.50 -3.91
C PRO A 92 7.47 10.27 -2.50
N VAL A 93 7.54 9.00 -2.10
CA VAL A 93 8.04 8.57 -0.77
C VAL A 93 9.40 9.17 -0.44
N LYS A 94 10.28 9.31 -1.44
CA LYS A 94 11.61 9.91 -1.28
C LYS A 94 11.61 11.31 -0.67
N THR A 95 10.50 12.04 -0.75
CA THR A 95 10.39 13.39 -0.17
C THR A 95 10.14 13.38 1.34
N LEU A 96 9.63 12.28 1.89
CA LEU A 96 9.26 12.15 3.30
C LEU A 96 10.08 11.09 4.04
N MET A 97 10.69 10.14 3.32
CA MET A 97 11.47 9.08 3.94
C MET A 97 12.68 9.64 4.70
N LYS A 98 13.03 9.01 5.79
CA LYS A 98 14.34 9.21 6.43
C LYS A 98 15.36 8.43 5.62
N GLN A 99 16.34 9.13 5.05
CA GLN A 99 17.43 8.55 4.27
C GLN A 99 18.50 7.96 5.19
N ALA A 100 19.27 6.99 4.67
CA ALA A 100 20.38 6.35 5.37
C ALA A 100 20.03 5.91 6.81
N PRO A 101 18.98 5.08 6.98
CA PRO A 101 18.60 4.63 8.31
C PRO A 101 19.72 3.81 8.95
N GLN A 102 19.79 3.85 10.28
CA GLN A 102 20.66 2.93 11.00
C GLN A 102 20.18 1.50 10.79
N THR A 103 21.11 0.59 10.59
CA THR A 103 20.85 -0.83 10.33
C THR A 103 21.63 -1.70 11.28
N CYS A 104 21.26 -2.95 11.41
CA CYS A 104 22.07 -3.99 12.02
C CYS A 104 22.22 -5.18 11.08
N ALA A 105 23.23 -6.00 11.34
CA ALA A 105 23.41 -7.28 10.64
C ALA A 105 22.59 -8.38 11.32
N PRO A 106 22.27 -9.48 10.62
CA PRO A 106 21.59 -10.63 11.21
C PRO A 106 22.36 -11.22 12.43
N GLU A 107 23.67 -11.15 12.40
CA GLU A 107 24.59 -11.68 13.42
C GLU A 107 24.74 -10.77 14.63
N ASP A 108 24.35 -9.49 14.52
CA ASP A 108 24.39 -8.55 15.63
C ASP A 108 23.52 -9.03 16.80
N SER A 109 23.89 -8.62 18.00
CA SER A 109 23.10 -8.92 19.19
C SER A 109 21.84 -8.05 19.25
N LEU A 110 20.79 -8.54 19.93
CA LEU A 110 19.60 -7.73 20.22
C LEU A 110 19.94 -6.49 21.06
N ASN A 111 21.02 -6.53 21.85
CA ASN A 111 21.52 -5.37 22.59
C ASN A 111 21.94 -4.25 21.63
N ARG A 112 22.61 -4.59 20.51
CA ARG A 112 22.96 -3.61 19.47
C ARG A 112 21.74 -2.99 18.82
N ALA A 113 20.75 -3.80 18.47
CA ALA A 113 19.49 -3.30 17.90
C ALA A 113 18.75 -2.37 18.89
N ALA A 114 18.66 -2.76 20.17
CA ALA A 114 18.07 -1.94 21.22
C ALA A 114 18.83 -0.62 21.42
N GLN A 115 20.16 -0.65 21.38
CA GLN A 115 21.01 0.54 21.46
C GLN A 115 20.70 1.52 20.32
N ILE A 116 20.62 1.03 19.07
CA ILE A 116 20.25 1.85 17.90
C ILE A 116 18.88 2.48 18.10
N MET A 117 17.88 1.71 18.58
CA MET A 117 16.54 2.22 18.82
C MET A 117 16.53 3.35 19.87
N TRP A 118 17.31 3.19 20.93
CA TRP A 118 17.42 4.18 22.00
C TRP A 118 18.15 5.45 21.54
N GLU A 119 19.30 5.31 20.88
CA GLU A 119 20.13 6.44 20.46
C GLU A 119 19.48 7.29 19.36
N HIS A 120 18.64 6.66 18.50
CA HIS A 120 18.03 7.32 17.34
C HIS A 120 16.52 7.54 17.49
N ASP A 121 15.96 7.34 18.70
CA ASP A 121 14.52 7.49 18.99
C ASP A 121 13.65 6.80 17.93
N CYS A 122 13.93 5.52 17.70
CA CYS A 122 13.19 4.72 16.73
C CYS A 122 12.75 3.38 17.33
N GLY A 123 11.60 2.87 16.96
CA GLY A 123 11.08 1.60 17.49
C GLY A 123 11.23 0.44 16.49
N PHE A 124 12.14 0.56 15.50
CA PHE A 124 12.50 -0.54 14.62
C PHE A 124 13.85 -0.28 13.94
N VAL A 125 14.54 -1.35 13.57
CA VAL A 125 15.81 -1.29 12.85
C VAL A 125 15.72 -2.26 11.67
N PRO A 126 15.99 -1.80 10.43
CA PRO A 126 16.15 -2.68 9.29
C PRO A 126 17.40 -3.57 9.49
N VAL A 127 17.28 -4.82 9.10
CA VAL A 127 18.36 -5.80 9.14
C VAL A 127 18.88 -6.00 7.72
N VAL A 128 20.16 -5.71 7.51
CA VAL A 128 20.80 -5.78 6.20
C VAL A 128 21.87 -6.86 6.23
N GLY A 129 21.83 -7.74 5.24
CA GLY A 129 22.83 -8.79 5.09
C GLY A 129 24.17 -8.27 4.59
N MET A 130 25.18 -9.14 4.58
CA MET A 130 26.53 -8.82 4.07
C MET A 130 26.54 -8.45 2.59
N ASP A 131 25.52 -8.87 1.85
CA ASP A 131 25.26 -8.53 0.44
C ASP A 131 24.66 -7.14 0.22
N GLY A 132 24.40 -6.40 1.31
CA GLY A 132 23.75 -5.08 1.28
C GLY A 132 22.24 -5.11 1.09
N HIS A 133 21.63 -6.30 1.02
CA HIS A 133 20.19 -6.45 0.83
C HIS A 133 19.43 -6.50 2.16
N LEU A 134 18.20 -6.00 2.13
CA LEU A 134 17.30 -6.03 3.26
C LEU A 134 16.87 -7.47 3.58
N SER A 135 17.33 -8.00 4.70
CA SER A 135 17.10 -9.38 5.14
C SER A 135 15.95 -9.51 6.13
N GLY A 136 15.60 -8.44 6.82
CA GLY A 136 14.57 -8.47 7.85
C GLY A 136 14.34 -7.11 8.51
N ILE A 137 13.47 -7.12 9.50
CA ILE A 137 13.22 -5.99 10.40
C ILE A 137 13.13 -6.52 11.83
N VAL A 138 13.70 -5.81 12.78
CA VAL A 138 13.52 -6.04 14.22
C VAL A 138 12.87 -4.83 14.85
N THR A 139 11.90 -5.05 15.74
CA THR A 139 11.20 -3.98 16.46
C THR A 139 11.45 -4.05 17.97
N ASP A 140 11.14 -2.96 18.67
CA ASP A 140 11.14 -2.90 20.14
C ASP A 140 10.25 -3.99 20.76
N ARG A 141 9.10 -4.26 20.13
CA ARG A 141 8.20 -5.34 20.56
C ARG A 141 8.85 -6.73 20.42
N ASP A 142 9.55 -6.99 19.32
CA ASP A 142 10.25 -8.26 19.09
C ASP A 142 11.32 -8.50 20.15
N ILE A 143 12.09 -7.46 20.48
CA ILE A 143 13.11 -7.49 21.53
C ILE A 143 12.49 -7.76 22.90
N CYS A 144 11.41 -7.05 23.24
CA CYS A 144 10.70 -7.23 24.50
C CYS A 144 10.13 -8.66 24.62
N MET A 145 9.51 -9.17 23.56
CA MET A 145 8.96 -10.53 23.55
C MET A 145 10.04 -11.61 23.62
N ALA A 146 11.17 -11.40 22.96
CA ALA A 146 12.31 -12.31 23.03
C ALA A 146 12.90 -12.36 24.46
N ALA A 147 13.07 -11.21 25.09
CA ALA A 147 13.54 -11.14 26.47
C ALA A 147 12.60 -11.89 27.43
N TYR A 148 11.29 -11.67 27.29
CA TYR A 148 10.27 -12.32 28.11
C TYR A 148 10.22 -13.83 27.89
N THR A 149 10.18 -14.30 26.63
CA THR A 149 9.94 -15.70 26.31
C THR A 149 11.17 -16.58 26.49
N ARG A 150 12.37 -16.03 26.30
CA ARG A 150 13.62 -16.78 26.37
C ARG A 150 14.37 -16.61 27.68
N GLY A 151 14.12 -15.56 28.44
CA GLY A 151 14.78 -15.28 29.70
C GLY A 151 16.31 -15.12 29.61
N GLN A 152 16.81 -14.77 28.41
CA GLN A 152 18.23 -14.61 28.13
C GLN A 152 18.60 -13.13 28.06
N GLN A 153 19.88 -12.82 28.28
CA GLN A 153 20.39 -11.47 28.07
C GLN A 153 20.35 -11.11 26.59
N LEU A 154 19.98 -9.85 26.25
CA LEU A 154 19.92 -9.36 24.89
C LEU A 154 21.25 -9.48 24.14
N SER A 155 22.37 -9.41 24.86
CA SER A 155 23.72 -9.60 24.31
C SER A 155 24.01 -11.03 23.84
N ALA A 156 23.26 -12.02 24.36
CA ALA A 156 23.42 -13.43 24.00
C ALA A 156 22.47 -13.88 22.87
N MET A 157 21.55 -13.01 22.43
CA MET A 157 20.59 -13.33 21.39
C MET A 157 20.93 -12.58 20.10
N SER A 158 21.00 -13.28 18.97
CA SER A 158 21.20 -12.64 17.66
C SER A 158 19.93 -12.03 17.12
N VAL A 159 20.06 -10.96 16.33
CA VAL A 159 18.96 -10.32 15.61
C VAL A 159 18.25 -11.32 14.68
N ALA A 160 19.00 -12.15 13.97
CA ALA A 160 18.45 -13.18 13.07
C ALA A 160 17.48 -14.14 13.76
N SER A 161 17.66 -14.37 15.06
CA SER A 161 16.81 -15.31 15.83
C SER A 161 15.43 -14.74 16.17
N VAL A 162 15.21 -13.44 15.95
CA VAL A 162 14.02 -12.71 16.40
C VAL A 162 13.39 -11.84 15.28
N MET A 163 14.20 -11.40 14.31
CA MET A 163 13.75 -10.53 13.23
C MET A 163 12.60 -11.14 12.44
N SER A 164 11.69 -10.30 12.00
CA SER A 164 10.73 -10.66 10.97
C SER A 164 11.42 -10.71 9.61
N LYS A 165 11.37 -11.87 8.94
CA LYS A 165 11.87 -12.06 7.58
C LYS A 165 10.87 -11.57 6.52
N ARG A 166 9.59 -11.50 6.87
CA ARG A 166 8.55 -10.94 5.98
C ARG A 166 8.60 -9.41 6.08
N VAL A 167 9.34 -8.79 5.17
CA VAL A 167 9.48 -7.34 5.09
C VAL A 167 8.57 -6.77 4.02
N TYR A 168 7.74 -5.81 4.42
CA TYR A 168 6.99 -5.01 3.47
C TYR A 168 7.77 -3.74 3.15
N SER A 169 7.95 -3.47 1.86
CA SER A 169 8.72 -2.34 1.37
C SER A 169 7.98 -1.58 0.27
N CYS A 170 8.44 -0.38 0.00
CA CYS A 170 7.99 0.40 -1.15
C CYS A 170 9.19 1.01 -1.86
N SER A 171 8.99 1.42 -3.12
CA SER A 171 10.00 2.17 -3.88
C SER A 171 10.01 3.65 -3.47
N PRO A 172 11.14 4.37 -3.55
CA PRO A 172 11.22 5.80 -3.34
C PRO A 172 10.32 6.61 -4.29
N GLU A 173 10.00 6.06 -5.46
CA GLU A 173 9.14 6.69 -6.47
C GLU A 173 7.64 6.41 -6.25
N HIS A 174 7.27 5.47 -5.38
CA HIS A 174 5.87 5.29 -5.02
C HIS A 174 5.32 6.53 -4.33
N SER A 175 4.02 6.79 -4.48
CA SER A 175 3.36 7.88 -3.76
C SER A 175 3.27 7.59 -2.26
N VAL A 176 3.29 8.64 -1.45
CA VAL A 176 3.05 8.55 0.01
C VAL A 176 1.68 7.92 0.29
N GLY A 177 0.67 8.20 -0.55
CA GLY A 177 -0.64 7.57 -0.46
C GLY A 177 -0.60 6.05 -0.67
N TYR A 178 0.21 5.56 -1.62
CA TYR A 178 0.46 4.12 -1.78
C TYR A 178 1.06 3.52 -0.51
N ALA A 179 2.09 4.17 0.04
CA ALA A 179 2.74 3.71 1.27
C ALA A 179 1.77 3.67 2.46
N ALA A 180 0.92 4.70 2.62
CA ALA A 180 -0.10 4.74 3.67
C ALA A 180 -1.11 3.59 3.53
N ARG A 181 -1.59 3.31 2.31
CA ARG A 181 -2.48 2.18 2.04
C ARG A 181 -1.82 0.83 2.34
N LEU A 182 -0.55 0.66 1.95
CA LEU A 182 0.20 -0.55 2.26
C LEU A 182 0.36 -0.75 3.77
N MET A 183 0.64 0.33 4.51
CA MET A 183 0.67 0.30 5.98
C MET A 183 -0.67 -0.14 6.57
N ALA A 184 -1.80 0.39 6.09
CA ALA A 184 -3.14 0.03 6.50
C ALA A 184 -3.44 -1.46 6.24
N LEU A 185 -3.21 -1.92 4.99
CA LEU A 185 -3.47 -3.29 4.56
C LEU A 185 -2.66 -4.32 5.35
N LYS A 186 -1.40 -4.00 5.67
CA LYS A 186 -0.50 -4.91 6.39
C LYS A 186 -0.48 -4.66 7.89
N GLN A 187 -1.29 -3.70 8.38
CA GLN A 187 -1.36 -3.30 9.78
C GLN A 187 0.01 -2.99 10.38
N ILE A 188 0.82 -2.27 9.63
CA ILE A 188 2.18 -1.86 10.01
C ILE A 188 2.29 -0.33 10.01
N ARG A 189 3.16 0.19 10.85
CA ARG A 189 3.35 1.64 11.02
C ARG A 189 4.61 2.17 10.34
N ARG A 190 5.39 1.28 9.73
CA ARG A 190 6.68 1.60 9.12
C ARG A 190 6.93 0.73 7.90
N LEU A 191 7.56 1.32 6.90
CA LEU A 191 7.98 0.65 5.68
C LEU A 191 9.46 0.88 5.44
N ALA A 192 10.14 -0.16 5.02
CA ALA A 192 11.44 -0.02 4.40
C ALA A 192 11.27 0.59 3.00
N VAL A 193 12.13 1.51 2.62
CA VAL A 193 12.17 2.06 1.26
C VAL A 193 13.35 1.44 0.55
N VAL A 194 13.06 0.72 -0.53
CA VAL A 194 14.04 -0.11 -1.24
C VAL A 194 14.08 0.32 -2.71
N ASP A 195 15.28 0.50 -3.23
CA ASP A 195 15.53 0.77 -4.63
C ASP A 195 16.49 -0.29 -5.19
N ALA A 196 16.07 -0.97 -6.26
CA ALA A 196 16.81 -2.06 -6.88
C ALA A 196 17.36 -3.11 -5.87
N GLY A 197 16.57 -3.45 -4.84
CA GLY A 197 16.94 -4.41 -3.79
C GLY A 197 17.74 -3.82 -2.62
N THR A 198 18.21 -2.58 -2.74
CA THR A 198 19.01 -1.91 -1.72
C THR A 198 18.13 -1.02 -0.82
N LEU A 199 18.36 -1.07 0.49
CA LEU A 199 17.70 -0.18 1.44
C LEU A 199 18.19 1.25 1.27
N VAL A 200 17.30 2.18 0.88
CA VAL A 200 17.63 3.59 0.68
C VAL A 200 17.00 4.51 1.73
N GLY A 201 16.01 4.01 2.48
CA GLY A 201 15.34 4.81 3.49
C GLY A 201 14.32 4.03 4.29
N VAL A 202 13.65 4.73 5.18
CA VAL A 202 12.50 4.25 5.94
C VAL A 202 11.43 5.33 5.98
N LEU A 203 10.17 4.92 5.93
CA LEU A 203 9.01 5.80 6.05
C LEU A 203 8.15 5.32 7.22
N ALA A 204 7.87 6.20 8.16
CA ALA A 204 6.95 5.94 9.26
C ALA A 204 5.61 6.66 9.05
N LEU A 205 4.53 6.10 9.60
CA LEU A 205 3.22 6.74 9.60
C LEU A 205 3.25 8.12 10.29
N SER A 206 4.12 8.28 11.31
CA SER A 206 4.34 9.57 11.97
C SER A 206 4.96 10.62 11.06
N ASP A 207 5.76 10.23 10.07
CA ASP A 207 6.34 11.16 9.10
C ASP A 207 5.25 11.68 8.16
N ILE A 208 4.34 10.79 7.72
CA ILE A 208 3.16 11.16 6.93
C ILE A 208 2.25 12.08 7.75
N ALA A 209 1.96 11.73 9.00
CA ALA A 209 1.12 12.53 9.88
C ALA A 209 1.69 13.94 10.10
N ARG A 210 3.00 14.04 10.31
CA ARG A 210 3.69 15.31 10.48
C ARG A 210 3.63 16.17 9.22
N GLU A 211 3.72 15.56 8.04
CA GLU A 211 3.61 16.29 6.78
C GLU A 211 2.18 16.79 6.55
N VAL A 212 1.19 15.94 6.76
CA VAL A 212 -0.23 16.31 6.64
C VAL A 212 -0.58 17.46 7.59
N SER A 213 -0.05 17.44 8.83
CA SER A 213 -0.33 18.44 9.85
C SER A 213 0.22 19.86 9.52
N LYS A 214 1.24 19.96 8.66
CA LYS A 214 1.78 21.25 8.24
C LYS A 214 0.84 22.02 7.32
N HIS A 215 -0.14 21.36 6.74
CA HIS A 215 -1.02 21.91 5.72
C HIS A 215 -2.46 21.96 6.24
N HIS A 216 -2.87 23.06 6.89
CA HIS A 216 -4.16 23.25 7.57
C HIS A 216 -5.41 23.08 6.68
N ASN A 217 -5.27 23.05 5.36
CA ASN A 217 -6.37 23.00 4.39
C ASN A 217 -6.55 21.62 3.73
N ARG A 218 -5.91 20.56 4.24
CA ARG A 218 -5.92 19.22 3.63
C ARG A 218 -6.86 18.25 4.34
N GLN A 219 -8.15 18.60 4.43
CA GLN A 219 -9.14 17.69 5.04
C GLN A 219 -9.15 16.28 4.44
N PRO A 220 -9.07 16.06 3.12
CA PRO A 220 -9.04 14.71 2.56
C PRO A 220 -7.83 13.88 3.02
N ALA A 221 -6.64 14.49 3.10
CA ALA A 221 -5.43 13.81 3.59
C ALA A 221 -5.53 13.45 5.08
N CYS A 222 -6.15 14.31 5.90
CA CYS A 222 -6.41 14.01 7.31
C CYS A 222 -7.38 12.83 7.47
N VAL A 223 -8.42 12.77 6.65
CA VAL A 223 -9.38 11.66 6.63
C VAL A 223 -8.70 10.36 6.20
N ALA A 224 -7.91 10.39 5.13
CA ALA A 224 -7.15 9.22 4.67
C ALA A 224 -6.17 8.70 5.74
N LEU A 225 -5.49 9.61 6.45
CA LEU A 225 -4.62 9.26 7.56
C LEU A 225 -5.39 8.66 8.74
N ALA A 226 -6.57 9.22 9.07
CA ALA A 226 -7.43 8.68 10.12
C ALA A 226 -7.91 7.25 9.79
N HIS A 227 -8.30 6.99 8.54
CA HIS A 227 -8.63 5.64 8.06
C HIS A 227 -7.44 4.68 8.16
N THR A 228 -6.25 5.14 7.77
CA THR A 228 -5.01 4.35 7.89
C THR A 228 -4.72 3.98 9.34
N LEU A 229 -4.86 4.94 10.27
CA LEU A 229 -4.68 4.73 11.70
C LEU A 229 -5.71 3.73 12.27
N ALA A 230 -6.98 3.88 11.88
CA ALA A 230 -8.04 2.97 12.30
C ALA A 230 -7.74 1.54 11.86
N ALA A 231 -7.42 1.33 10.57
CA ALA A 231 -7.10 0.01 10.03
C ALA A 231 -5.87 -0.64 10.69
N ILE A 232 -4.81 0.15 10.99
CA ILE A 232 -3.63 -0.36 11.70
C ILE A 232 -3.95 -0.72 13.16
N SER A 233 -4.96 -0.07 13.75
CA SER A 233 -5.34 -0.26 15.15
C SER A 233 -6.37 -1.36 15.34
N GLU A 234 -6.94 -1.91 14.27
CA GLU A 234 -7.81 -3.09 14.34
C GLU A 234 -7.07 -4.27 14.96
N GLN A 235 -7.77 -5.02 15.79
CA GLN A 235 -7.20 -6.18 16.46
C GLN A 235 -6.87 -7.24 15.42
N ARG A 236 -5.62 -7.66 15.33
CA ARG A 236 -5.22 -8.77 14.47
C ARG A 236 -5.88 -10.05 14.94
N ASP A 237 -6.46 -10.78 14.02
CA ASP A 237 -6.99 -12.12 14.30
C ASP A 237 -5.80 -13.10 14.37
N GLN A 238 -5.24 -13.22 15.59
CA GLN A 238 -4.04 -14.03 15.86
C GLN A 238 -4.22 -15.52 15.52
N ALA A 239 -5.47 -15.99 15.41
CA ALA A 239 -5.76 -17.36 15.03
C ALA A 239 -5.46 -17.61 13.55
N ALA A 240 -5.86 -16.70 12.66
CA ALA A 240 -5.62 -16.82 11.23
C ALA A 240 -4.13 -16.74 10.85
N GLU A 241 -3.34 -15.92 11.57
CA GLU A 241 -1.90 -15.82 11.34
C GLU A 241 -1.13 -17.08 11.80
N ARG A 242 -1.60 -17.76 12.86
CA ARG A 242 -1.01 -19.00 13.34
C ARG A 242 -1.26 -20.17 12.40
N ASP A 243 -2.45 -20.26 11.82
CA ASP A 243 -2.81 -21.32 10.87
C ASP A 243 -2.08 -21.18 9.54
N GLN A 244 -1.83 -19.94 9.08
CA GLN A 244 -1.00 -19.69 7.88
C GLN A 244 0.49 -19.95 8.12
N ALA A 245 1.02 -19.64 9.29
CA ALA A 245 2.42 -19.93 9.64
C ALA A 245 2.70 -21.42 9.90
N ALA A 246 1.66 -22.20 10.18
CA ALA A 246 1.76 -23.66 10.35
C ALA A 246 1.63 -24.42 9.02
N ALA A 247 1.18 -23.75 7.94
CA ALA A 247 0.99 -24.34 6.61
C ALA A 247 2.14 -24.03 5.63
N GLU A 248 3.13 -23.21 6.03
CA GLU A 248 4.40 -22.91 5.32
C GLU A 248 5.59 -23.61 6.02
#